data_6306007098748b7c6cb3792e50ac3b8a
#
_entry.id   6306007098748b7c6cb3792e50ac3b8a
#
_cell.length_a   1.000
_cell.length_b   1.000
_cell.length_c   1.000
_cell.angle_alpha   90.00
_cell.angle_beta   90.00
_cell.angle_gamma   90.00
#
_symmetry.space_group_name_H-M   'P 1'
#
loop_
_entity.id
_entity.type
_entity.pdbx_description
1 polymer ?
#
loop_
_entity_poly.entity_id
_entity_poly.type
_entity_poly.pdbx_seq_one_letter_code
_entity_poly.pdbx_strand_id
1 'polypeptide(L)'
;MKEVLADIAQKLQQGAYQNEEHVRLSLVARLLQALGWDIWDPNRVNAEFKPIPAEDGTKVDLALFVEHRIPSVFIEIKGVGRIPDLAEAERQLRDYNRNNTATFTVLTDGRTWRFYFSQTAGEFRDKCFKIIDLRQDVLEETELAMRMFLSMETISSGQAEKEAKDLLKLTQSQRTMMEVLPEARRRTAEMPFPALPDALVSVVKERGFTVSREEALKFLGAIKTPPPPPPPPPVDDREDVVNLDADRPGSLKHTSVSQATFGNRPVGNWSALVREGL
;
A
#
# COMPACT_ATOMS: atom_id res chain seq x y z
N MET A 1 24.14 -0.17 -0.63
CA MET A 1 22.71 0.14 -0.45
C MET A 1 21.92 -1.10 -0.05
N LYS A 2 21.97 -2.18 -0.83
CA LYS A 2 21.26 -3.44 -0.54
C LYS A 2 21.53 -3.99 0.86
N GLU A 3 22.79 -4.02 1.29
CA GLU A 3 23.18 -4.47 2.63
C GLU A 3 22.59 -3.59 3.75
N VAL A 4 22.54 -2.27 3.53
CA VAL A 4 21.94 -1.34 4.48
C VAL A 4 20.44 -1.59 4.62
N LEU A 5 19.73 -1.79 3.51
CA LEU A 5 18.31 -2.11 3.52
C LEU A 5 18.02 -3.46 4.19
N ALA A 6 18.84 -4.48 3.90
CA ALA A 6 18.70 -5.81 4.50
C ALA A 6 18.88 -5.77 6.02
N ASP A 7 19.91 -5.05 6.51
CA ASP A 7 20.13 -4.87 7.94
C ASP A 7 19.00 -4.06 8.62
N ILE A 8 18.52 -3.00 7.97
CA ILE A 8 17.37 -2.24 8.46
C ILE A 8 16.12 -3.12 8.55
N ALA A 9 15.80 -3.88 7.50
CA ALA A 9 14.66 -4.78 7.49
C ALA A 9 14.75 -5.84 8.61
N GLN A 10 15.92 -6.41 8.83
CA GLN A 10 16.16 -7.35 9.93
C GLN A 10 15.93 -6.69 11.30
N LYS A 11 16.46 -5.49 11.51
CA LYS A 11 16.27 -4.73 12.76
C LYS A 11 14.82 -4.32 13.00
N LEU A 12 14.07 -3.99 11.94
CA LEU A 12 12.63 -3.75 12.01
C LEU A 12 11.87 -5.00 12.45
N GLN A 13 12.25 -6.19 11.96
CA GLN A 13 11.66 -7.46 12.39
C GLN A 13 11.93 -7.76 13.86
N GLN A 14 13.12 -7.40 14.34
CA GLN A 14 13.55 -7.57 15.74
C GLN A 14 12.96 -6.51 16.68
N GLY A 15 12.25 -5.51 16.19
CA GLY A 15 11.73 -4.42 17.02
C GLY A 15 12.81 -3.50 17.62
N ALA A 16 13.96 -3.38 16.96
CA ALA A 16 15.11 -2.62 17.48
C ALA A 16 14.87 -1.10 17.55
N TYR A 17 13.97 -0.56 16.72
CA TYR A 17 13.64 0.86 16.68
C TYR A 17 12.47 1.16 17.61
N GLN A 18 12.76 1.61 18.83
CA GLN A 18 11.78 1.75 19.92
C GLN A 18 11.06 3.10 19.95
N ASN A 19 11.65 4.11 19.35
CA ASN A 19 11.13 5.49 19.35
C ASN A 19 11.47 6.19 18.04
N GLU A 20 10.96 7.41 17.88
CA GLU A 20 11.14 8.23 16.68
C GLU A 20 12.60 8.63 16.46
N GLU A 21 13.35 8.90 17.53
CA GLU A 21 14.76 9.22 17.45
C GLU A 21 15.60 8.04 16.92
N HIS A 22 15.26 6.80 17.31
CA HIS A 22 15.90 5.63 16.73
C HIS A 22 15.60 5.51 15.25
N VAL A 23 14.35 5.78 14.83
CA VAL A 23 13.98 5.80 13.41
C VAL A 23 14.76 6.88 12.67
N ARG A 24 14.80 8.11 13.20
CA ARG A 24 15.46 9.24 12.59
C ARG A 24 16.97 9.01 12.40
N LEU A 25 17.68 8.67 13.48
CA LEU A 25 19.15 8.58 13.47
C LEU A 25 19.67 7.24 12.91
N SER A 26 19.12 6.13 13.40
CA SER A 26 19.70 4.82 13.13
C SER A 26 19.14 4.17 11.85
N LEU A 27 18.02 4.68 11.33
CA LEU A 27 17.40 4.16 10.13
C LEU A 27 17.42 5.21 9.00
N VAL A 28 16.71 6.33 9.15
CA VAL A 28 16.53 7.31 8.06
C VAL A 28 17.85 7.96 7.70
N ALA A 29 18.61 8.52 8.67
CA ALA A 29 19.89 9.16 8.39
C ALA A 29 20.90 8.20 7.75
N ARG A 30 20.96 6.96 8.25
CA ARG A 30 21.82 5.92 7.66
C ARG A 30 21.43 5.59 6.21
N LEU A 31 20.12 5.54 5.91
CA LEU A 31 19.62 5.30 4.56
C LEU A 31 19.96 6.47 3.64
N LEU A 32 19.77 7.72 4.10
CA LEU A 32 20.13 8.92 3.35
C LEU A 32 21.61 8.95 3.01
N GLN A 33 22.48 8.62 3.97
CA GLN A 33 23.92 8.52 3.72
C GLN A 33 24.23 7.49 2.62
N ALA A 34 23.59 6.33 2.66
CA ALA A 34 23.75 5.29 1.63
C ALA A 34 23.17 5.70 0.26
N LEU A 35 22.30 6.70 0.21
CA LEU A 35 21.73 7.32 -0.98
C LEU A 35 22.50 8.56 -1.49
N GLY A 36 23.66 8.82 -0.90
CA GLY A 36 24.58 9.87 -1.36
C GLY A 36 24.36 11.23 -0.72
N TRP A 37 23.53 11.36 0.33
CA TRP A 37 23.38 12.59 1.08
C TRP A 37 24.50 12.71 2.12
N ASP A 38 25.12 13.88 2.19
CA ASP A 38 26.02 14.21 3.30
C ASP A 38 25.19 14.65 4.52
N ILE A 39 24.91 13.69 5.38
CA ILE A 39 24.10 13.91 6.59
C ILE A 39 24.82 14.75 7.65
N TRP A 40 26.11 14.97 7.48
CA TRP A 40 26.93 15.77 8.40
C TRP A 40 27.05 17.23 7.95
N ASP A 41 26.66 17.55 6.71
CA ASP A 41 26.59 18.93 6.23
C ASP A 41 25.16 19.49 6.46
N PRO A 42 24.98 20.44 7.40
CA PRO A 42 23.67 21.04 7.68
C PRO A 42 23.11 21.86 6.52
N ASN A 43 23.91 22.18 5.50
CA ASN A 43 23.43 22.79 4.25
C ASN A 43 22.86 21.75 3.28
N ARG A 44 23.11 20.47 3.48
CA ARG A 44 22.59 19.35 2.69
C ARG A 44 21.46 18.64 3.37
N VAL A 45 21.58 18.40 4.68
CA VAL A 45 20.55 17.74 5.50
C VAL A 45 20.32 18.58 6.76
N ASN A 46 19.21 19.28 6.78
CA ASN A 46 18.83 20.15 7.90
C ASN A 46 17.75 19.49 8.75
N ALA A 47 18.06 19.23 10.01
CA ALA A 47 17.12 18.68 10.97
C ALA A 47 16.28 19.80 11.61
N GLU A 48 15.02 19.49 11.97
CA GLU A 48 14.09 20.43 12.59
C GLU A 48 13.92 21.73 11.75
N PHE A 49 13.90 21.57 10.43
CA PHE A 49 13.82 22.69 9.50
C PHE A 49 12.48 23.42 9.64
N LYS A 50 12.53 24.75 9.75
CA LYS A 50 11.35 25.63 9.79
C LYS A 50 11.02 26.15 8.40
N PRO A 51 10.01 25.61 7.69
CA PRO A 51 9.61 26.08 6.37
C PRO A 51 9.10 27.52 6.39
N ILE A 52 8.53 27.93 7.53
CA ILE A 52 8.00 29.28 7.77
C ILE A 52 8.68 29.84 9.02
N PRO A 53 9.72 30.68 8.88
CA PRO A 53 10.47 31.20 10.02
C PRO A 53 9.65 31.96 11.06
N ALA A 54 8.52 32.57 10.65
CA ALA A 54 7.66 33.38 11.52
C ALA A 54 6.60 32.57 12.28
N GLU A 55 6.40 31.27 11.95
CA GLU A 55 5.44 30.40 12.62
C GLU A 55 6.19 29.40 13.52
N ASP A 56 6.05 29.54 14.83
CA ASP A 56 6.77 28.69 15.81
C ASP A 56 6.33 27.22 15.86
N GLY A 57 5.27 26.85 15.16
CA GLY A 57 4.63 25.53 15.27
C GLY A 57 4.96 24.52 14.18
N THR A 58 5.59 24.95 13.09
CA THR A 58 5.79 24.09 11.91
C THR A 58 7.25 23.76 11.69
N LYS A 59 7.66 22.57 12.12
CA LYS A 59 9.00 22.04 11.86
C LYS A 59 8.90 20.73 11.11
N VAL A 60 9.75 20.56 10.10
CA VAL A 60 9.93 19.30 9.38
C VAL A 60 11.09 18.57 9.99
N ASP A 61 10.97 17.27 10.25
CA ASP A 61 12.03 16.48 10.88
C ASP A 61 13.36 16.56 10.12
N LEU A 62 13.31 16.41 8.78
CA LEU A 62 14.48 16.59 7.91
C LEU A 62 14.10 17.32 6.62
N ALA A 63 14.92 18.28 6.21
CA ALA A 63 14.88 18.91 4.91
C ALA A 63 16.19 18.63 4.16
N LEU A 64 16.06 18.14 2.90
CA LEU A 64 17.20 17.81 2.05
C LEU A 64 17.35 18.86 0.95
N PHE A 65 18.59 19.29 0.70
CA PHE A 65 18.91 20.36 -0.24
C PHE A 65 19.90 19.88 -1.30
N VAL A 66 19.51 19.92 -2.55
CA VAL A 66 20.42 19.81 -3.70
C VAL A 66 21.12 21.14 -3.91
N GLU A 67 20.36 22.24 -3.82
CA GLU A 67 20.84 23.61 -3.84
C GLU A 67 20.59 24.26 -2.47
N HIS A 68 21.51 25.16 -2.04
CA HIS A 68 21.52 25.66 -0.65
C HIS A 68 20.31 26.53 -0.23
N ARG A 69 19.36 26.82 -1.10
CA ARG A 69 18.28 27.78 -0.80
C ARG A 69 16.88 27.18 -0.78
N ILE A 70 16.65 26.17 -1.59
CA ILE A 70 15.31 25.58 -1.78
C ILE A 70 15.37 24.11 -1.38
N PRO A 71 14.52 23.66 -0.45
CA PRO A 71 14.47 22.26 -0.08
C PRO A 71 13.97 21.44 -1.26
N SER A 72 14.66 20.35 -1.57
CA SER A 72 14.26 19.41 -2.60
C SER A 72 13.32 18.32 -2.05
N VAL A 73 13.56 17.92 -0.80
CA VAL A 73 12.77 16.88 -0.12
C VAL A 73 12.49 17.29 1.31
N PHE A 74 11.24 17.15 1.74
CA PHE A 74 10.86 17.12 3.15
C PHE A 74 10.63 15.68 3.59
N ILE A 75 11.10 15.32 4.76
CA ILE A 75 10.86 14.02 5.38
C ILE A 75 10.26 14.24 6.76
N GLU A 76 9.07 13.69 6.95
CA GLU A 76 8.39 13.60 8.25
C GLU A 76 8.53 12.16 8.75
N ILE A 77 8.96 12.03 9.99
CA ILE A 77 9.33 10.76 10.62
C ILE A 77 8.40 10.50 11.80
N LYS A 78 7.98 9.27 11.94
CA LYS A 78 7.17 8.80 13.07
C LYS A 78 7.81 7.56 13.68
N GLY A 79 7.49 7.26 14.92
CA GLY A 79 7.90 5.98 15.52
C GLY A 79 7.27 4.79 14.78
N VAL A 80 7.93 3.64 14.77
CA VAL A 80 7.47 2.45 14.04
C VAL A 80 6.04 2.07 14.44
N GLY A 81 5.17 1.94 13.43
CA GLY A 81 3.74 1.65 13.61
C GLY A 81 2.94 2.81 14.20
N ARG A 82 3.49 4.02 14.27
CA ARG A 82 2.86 5.22 14.84
C ARG A 82 2.46 6.25 13.81
N ILE A 83 1.95 5.84 12.67
CA ILE A 83 1.19 6.71 11.78
C ILE A 83 -0.31 6.45 12.09
N PRO A 84 -0.85 7.04 13.18
CA PRO A 84 -2.19 6.64 13.66
C PRO A 84 -3.30 7.23 12.81
N ASP A 85 -3.12 8.44 12.32
CA ASP A 85 -4.04 9.14 11.42
C ASP A 85 -3.28 9.66 10.21
N LEU A 86 -3.42 8.94 9.10
CA LEU A 86 -2.79 9.34 7.85
C LEU A 86 -3.31 10.69 7.36
N ALA A 87 -4.60 11.00 7.56
CA ALA A 87 -5.19 12.27 7.13
C ALA A 87 -4.61 13.45 7.93
N GLU A 88 -4.36 13.29 9.21
CA GLU A 88 -3.71 14.31 10.02
C GLU A 88 -2.25 14.51 9.61
N ALA A 89 -1.49 13.42 9.41
CA ALA A 89 -0.12 13.50 8.94
C ALA A 89 -0.04 14.18 7.56
N GLU A 90 -0.92 13.84 6.62
CA GLU A 90 -1.00 14.46 5.30
C GLU A 90 -1.40 15.95 5.37
N ARG A 91 -2.25 16.33 6.32
CA ARG A 91 -2.58 17.74 6.58
C ARG A 91 -1.35 18.51 7.06
N GLN A 92 -0.57 17.96 7.98
CA GLN A 92 0.67 18.54 8.48
C GLN A 92 1.67 18.75 7.33
N LEU A 93 1.87 17.73 6.47
CA LEU A 93 2.74 17.82 5.31
C LEU A 93 2.27 18.89 4.29
N ARG A 94 0.96 19.02 4.09
CA ARG A 94 0.40 20.08 3.25
C ARG A 94 0.74 21.45 3.81
N ASP A 95 0.64 21.64 5.11
CA ASP A 95 0.90 22.92 5.77
C ASP A 95 2.40 23.29 5.68
N TYR A 96 3.32 22.32 5.77
CA TYR A 96 4.75 22.53 5.50
C TYR A 96 5.02 23.03 4.08
N ASN A 97 4.30 22.52 3.10
CA ASN A 97 4.48 22.86 1.69
C ASN A 97 3.75 24.15 1.27
N ARG A 98 3.08 24.87 2.19
CA ARG A 98 2.28 26.05 1.86
C ARG A 98 3.12 27.20 1.30
N ASN A 99 4.30 27.45 1.87
CA ASN A 99 5.14 28.61 1.53
C ASN A 99 6.49 28.22 0.92
N ASN A 100 7.02 27.06 1.25
CA ASN A 100 8.27 26.52 0.72
C ASN A 100 8.01 25.09 0.24
N THR A 101 7.49 24.99 -0.97
CA THR A 101 7.13 23.69 -1.53
C THR A 101 8.39 22.93 -1.97
N ALA A 102 8.78 21.93 -1.19
CA ALA A 102 9.75 20.95 -1.64
C ALA A 102 9.18 20.18 -2.84
N THR A 103 10.04 19.74 -3.75
CA THR A 103 9.61 18.91 -4.89
C THR A 103 8.97 17.62 -4.41
N PHE A 104 9.60 16.98 -3.42
CA PHE A 104 9.11 15.75 -2.80
C PHE A 104 8.82 15.95 -1.33
N THR A 105 7.83 15.23 -0.86
CA THR A 105 7.59 15.04 0.58
C THR A 105 7.50 13.55 0.86
N VAL A 106 8.14 13.12 1.93
CA VAL A 106 8.18 11.73 2.36
C VAL A 106 7.61 11.65 3.77
N LEU A 107 6.69 10.72 3.99
CA LEU A 107 6.20 10.34 5.32
C LEU A 107 6.67 8.93 5.62
N THR A 108 7.33 8.73 6.74
CA THR A 108 7.81 7.41 7.13
C THR A 108 7.73 7.16 8.63
N ASP A 109 7.45 5.91 9.00
CA ASP A 109 7.66 5.36 10.33
C ASP A 109 8.87 4.41 10.38
N GLY A 110 9.73 4.51 9.38
CA GLY A 110 10.86 3.60 9.19
C GLY A 110 10.50 2.31 8.48
N ARG A 111 9.31 1.75 8.72
CA ARG A 111 8.80 0.57 8.01
C ARG A 111 8.13 0.95 6.70
N THR A 112 7.13 1.81 6.77
CA THR A 112 6.37 2.29 5.61
C THR A 112 6.91 3.62 5.16
N TRP A 113 7.13 3.77 3.86
CA TRP A 113 7.58 4.98 3.22
C TRP A 113 6.56 5.40 2.18
N ARG A 114 6.02 6.63 2.33
CA ARG A 114 5.06 7.23 1.41
C ARG A 114 5.70 8.42 0.72
N PHE A 115 5.74 8.41 -0.60
CA PHE A 115 6.37 9.44 -1.43
C PHE A 115 5.28 10.27 -2.11
N TYR A 116 5.34 11.57 -1.90
CA TYR A 116 4.41 12.55 -2.47
C TYR A 116 5.15 13.49 -3.40
N PHE A 117 4.57 13.74 -4.58
CA PHE A 117 5.04 14.80 -5.48
C PHE A 117 4.30 16.10 -5.14
N SER A 118 4.94 16.99 -4.37
CA SER A 118 4.26 18.11 -3.71
C SER A 118 3.80 19.21 -4.66
N GLN A 119 4.49 19.37 -5.80
CA GLN A 119 4.25 20.46 -6.76
C GLN A 119 3.05 20.26 -7.69
N THR A 120 2.33 19.15 -7.57
CA THR A 120 1.11 18.91 -8.35
C THR A 120 -0.12 19.53 -7.66
N ALA A 121 -1.15 19.84 -8.45
CA ALA A 121 -2.44 20.30 -7.92
C ALA A 121 -3.24 19.15 -7.28
N GLY A 122 -4.27 19.47 -6.52
CA GLY A 122 -5.18 18.50 -5.89
C GLY A 122 -4.92 18.29 -4.41
N GLU A 123 -5.72 17.39 -3.81
CA GLU A 123 -5.61 17.02 -2.41
C GLU A 123 -4.27 16.34 -2.13
N PHE A 124 -3.70 16.56 -0.94
CA PHE A 124 -2.34 16.07 -0.64
C PHE A 124 -2.24 14.54 -0.75
N ARG A 125 -3.27 13.82 -0.30
CA ARG A 125 -3.36 12.34 -0.43
C ARG A 125 -3.23 11.84 -1.87
N ASP A 126 -3.74 12.62 -2.84
CA ASP A 126 -3.73 12.24 -4.26
C ASP A 126 -2.36 12.46 -4.91
N LYS A 127 -1.46 13.16 -4.22
CA LYS A 127 -0.07 13.39 -4.63
C LYS A 127 0.86 12.20 -4.28
N CYS A 128 0.37 11.20 -3.53
CA CYS A 128 1.12 10.00 -3.21
C CYS A 128 1.28 9.13 -4.46
N PHE A 129 2.49 8.99 -4.95
CA PHE A 129 2.80 8.22 -6.16
C PHE A 129 3.47 6.87 -5.88
N LYS A 130 4.11 6.70 -4.72
CA LYS A 130 4.78 5.44 -4.36
C LYS A 130 4.64 5.18 -2.86
N ILE A 131 4.39 3.91 -2.53
CA ILE A 131 4.42 3.40 -1.15
C ILE A 131 5.36 2.21 -1.15
N ILE A 132 6.21 2.12 -0.12
CA ILE A 132 7.16 1.03 0.10
C ILE A 132 6.97 0.52 1.53
N ASP A 133 6.92 -0.79 1.73
CA ASP A 133 6.96 -1.45 3.04
C ASP A 133 8.24 -2.29 3.14
N LEU A 134 9.22 -1.84 3.94
CA LEU A 134 10.52 -2.50 4.09
C LEU A 134 10.45 -3.92 4.65
N ARG A 135 9.31 -4.35 5.17
CA ARG A 135 9.11 -5.71 5.70
C ARG A 135 8.41 -6.65 4.73
N GLN A 136 7.70 -6.11 3.75
CA GLN A 136 6.85 -6.89 2.85
C GLN A 136 7.34 -6.89 1.40
N ASP A 137 7.93 -5.79 0.98
CA ASP A 137 8.36 -5.61 -0.41
C ASP A 137 9.66 -6.36 -0.70
N VAL A 138 9.84 -6.75 -1.95
CA VAL A 138 11.07 -7.40 -2.43
C VAL A 138 12.24 -6.42 -2.31
N LEU A 139 13.34 -6.89 -1.73
CA LEU A 139 14.50 -6.06 -1.40
C LEU A 139 15.09 -5.33 -2.62
N GLU A 140 15.15 -6.01 -3.77
CA GLU A 140 15.66 -5.45 -5.02
C GLU A 140 14.76 -4.33 -5.54
N GLU A 141 13.45 -4.51 -5.51
CA GLU A 141 12.48 -3.48 -5.92
C GLU A 141 12.49 -2.30 -4.96
N THR A 142 12.63 -2.56 -3.67
CA THR A 142 12.80 -1.54 -2.63
C THR A 142 14.05 -0.71 -2.87
N GLU A 143 15.20 -1.36 -3.14
CA GLU A 143 16.46 -0.65 -3.43
C GLU A 143 16.31 0.25 -4.66
N LEU A 144 15.76 -0.27 -5.74
CA LEU A 144 15.53 0.49 -6.97
C LEU A 144 14.64 1.72 -6.73
N ALA A 145 13.54 1.53 -6.00
CA ALA A 145 12.61 2.61 -5.70
C ALA A 145 13.24 3.67 -4.77
N MET A 146 13.97 3.26 -3.73
CA MET A 146 14.68 4.18 -2.85
C MET A 146 15.76 4.97 -3.60
N ARG A 147 16.54 4.33 -4.46
CA ARG A 147 17.51 5.02 -5.32
C ARG A 147 16.81 6.01 -6.25
N MET A 148 15.75 5.59 -6.93
CA MET A 148 15.04 6.44 -7.88
C MET A 148 14.45 7.69 -7.21
N PHE A 149 13.81 7.57 -6.05
CA PHE A 149 13.01 8.66 -5.48
C PHE A 149 13.64 9.38 -4.30
N LEU A 150 14.79 8.90 -3.79
CA LEU A 150 15.42 9.49 -2.62
C LEU A 150 16.95 9.64 -2.75
N SER A 151 17.60 9.17 -3.85
CA SER A 151 19.03 9.42 -3.98
C SER A 151 19.30 10.87 -4.38
N MET A 152 20.43 11.42 -3.89
CA MET A 152 20.86 12.76 -4.26
C MET A 152 21.05 12.90 -5.78
N GLU A 153 21.58 11.86 -6.42
CA GLU A 153 21.85 11.84 -7.87
C GLU A 153 20.58 11.99 -8.70
N THR A 154 19.54 11.16 -8.44
CA THR A 154 18.30 11.17 -9.23
C THR A 154 17.45 12.41 -8.97
N ILE A 155 17.50 12.94 -7.74
CA ILE A 155 16.80 14.18 -7.40
C ILE A 155 17.51 15.37 -8.07
N SER A 156 18.84 15.43 -8.01
CA SER A 156 19.60 16.54 -8.59
C SER A 156 19.53 16.56 -10.13
N SER A 157 19.46 15.41 -10.78
CA SER A 157 19.31 15.31 -12.23
C SER A 157 17.89 15.55 -12.76
N GLY A 158 16.89 15.64 -11.89
CA GLY A 158 15.47 15.74 -12.26
C GLY A 158 14.85 14.41 -12.75
N GLN A 159 15.60 13.31 -12.72
CA GLN A 159 15.09 11.99 -13.13
C GLN A 159 13.97 11.52 -12.18
N ALA A 160 14.16 11.71 -10.87
CA ALA A 160 13.14 11.40 -9.87
C ALA A 160 11.82 12.13 -10.13
N GLU A 161 11.89 13.41 -10.51
CA GLU A 161 10.71 14.22 -10.80
C GLU A 161 9.93 13.71 -12.02
N LYS A 162 10.64 13.38 -13.09
CA LYS A 162 10.03 12.83 -14.32
C LYS A 162 9.30 11.52 -14.00
N GLU A 163 9.98 10.59 -13.35
CA GLU A 163 9.42 9.28 -13.00
C GLU A 163 8.24 9.39 -12.03
N ALA A 164 8.31 10.30 -11.04
CA ALA A 164 7.22 10.55 -10.11
C ALA A 164 5.95 11.07 -10.82
N LYS A 165 6.11 11.97 -11.80
CA LYS A 165 4.99 12.47 -12.61
C LYS A 165 4.33 11.37 -13.42
N ASP A 166 5.11 10.48 -14.02
CA ASP A 166 4.58 9.37 -14.81
C ASP A 166 3.89 8.33 -13.93
N LEU A 167 4.46 7.99 -12.78
CA LEU A 167 3.82 7.12 -11.80
C LEU A 167 2.55 7.73 -11.20
N LEU A 168 2.53 9.03 -10.96
CA LEU A 168 1.34 9.70 -10.42
C LEU A 168 0.17 9.61 -11.38
N LYS A 169 0.37 9.85 -12.67
CA LYS A 169 -0.67 9.66 -13.71
C LYS A 169 -1.17 8.22 -13.73
N LEU A 170 -0.26 7.25 -13.73
CA LEU A 170 -0.61 5.83 -13.73
C LEU A 170 -1.40 5.44 -12.47
N THR A 171 -0.96 5.92 -11.29
CA THR A 171 -1.62 5.63 -10.01
C THR A 171 -3.03 6.19 -9.96
N GLN A 172 -3.27 7.40 -10.46
CA GLN A 172 -4.60 8.00 -10.52
C GLN A 172 -5.54 7.20 -11.43
N SER A 173 -5.08 6.82 -12.61
CA SER A 173 -5.84 5.98 -13.54
C SER A 173 -6.16 4.62 -12.94
N GLN A 174 -5.18 3.97 -12.30
CA GLN A 174 -5.36 2.67 -11.65
C GLN A 174 -6.34 2.74 -10.47
N ARG A 175 -6.25 3.78 -9.63
CA ARG A 175 -7.21 3.99 -8.52
C ARG A 175 -8.63 4.11 -9.06
N THR A 176 -8.84 4.95 -10.08
CA THR A 176 -10.16 5.11 -10.70
C THR A 176 -10.67 3.77 -11.26
N MET A 177 -9.81 3.01 -11.95
CA MET A 177 -10.19 1.69 -12.46
C MET A 177 -10.55 0.69 -11.34
N MET A 178 -9.81 0.71 -10.22
CA MET A 178 -10.13 -0.13 -9.04
C MET A 178 -11.48 0.24 -8.43
N GLU A 179 -11.76 1.53 -8.26
CA GLU A 179 -13.03 2.01 -7.69
C GLU A 179 -14.24 1.62 -8.53
N VAL A 180 -14.12 1.67 -9.86
CA VAL A 180 -15.24 1.38 -10.76
C VAL A 180 -15.34 -0.08 -11.20
N LEU A 181 -14.34 -0.91 -10.88
CA LEU A 181 -14.29 -2.32 -11.30
C LEU A 181 -15.51 -3.14 -10.84
N PRO A 182 -16.04 -3.00 -9.60
CA PRO A 182 -17.24 -3.71 -9.18
C PRO A 182 -18.46 -3.36 -10.05
N GLU A 183 -18.62 -2.09 -10.40
CA GLU A 183 -19.69 -1.62 -11.28
C GLU A 183 -19.52 -2.15 -12.71
N ALA A 184 -18.30 -2.12 -13.25
CA ALA A 184 -18.00 -2.69 -14.55
C ALA A 184 -18.31 -4.20 -14.61
N ARG A 185 -17.99 -4.94 -13.55
CA ARG A 185 -18.34 -6.37 -13.43
C ARG A 185 -19.84 -6.59 -13.39
N ARG A 186 -20.58 -5.75 -12.67
CA ARG A 186 -22.04 -5.82 -12.62
C ARG A 186 -22.63 -5.62 -14.00
N ARG A 187 -22.18 -4.63 -14.76
CA ARG A 187 -22.65 -4.36 -16.13
C ARG A 187 -22.36 -5.49 -17.12
N THR A 188 -21.28 -6.25 -16.90
CA THR A 188 -21.00 -7.44 -17.75
C THR A 188 -21.94 -8.61 -17.48
N ALA A 189 -22.68 -8.60 -16.37
CA ALA A 189 -23.69 -9.61 -16.07
C ALA A 189 -25.07 -9.29 -16.65
N GLU A 190 -25.28 -8.07 -17.17
CA GLU A 190 -26.53 -7.62 -17.76
C GLU A 190 -26.54 -7.89 -19.27
N MET A 191 -27.71 -8.14 -19.86
CA MET A 191 -27.85 -8.36 -21.30
C MET A 191 -28.21 -7.05 -22.03
N PRO A 192 -27.59 -6.74 -23.21
CA PRO A 192 -26.45 -7.39 -23.88
C PRO A 192 -25.12 -7.15 -23.14
N PHE A 193 -24.28 -8.17 -23.07
CA PHE A 193 -23.02 -8.08 -22.29
C PHE A 193 -21.93 -7.29 -23.01
N PRO A 194 -21.49 -6.13 -22.49
CA PRO A 194 -20.22 -5.58 -22.92
C PRO A 194 -19.07 -6.44 -22.36
N ALA A 195 -17.97 -6.56 -23.11
CA ALA A 195 -16.76 -7.18 -22.55
C ALA A 195 -16.26 -6.38 -21.34
N LEU A 196 -15.68 -7.05 -20.34
CA LEU A 196 -15.23 -6.37 -19.10
C LEU A 196 -14.30 -5.18 -19.34
N PRO A 197 -13.32 -5.22 -20.28
CA PRO A 197 -12.52 -4.04 -20.58
C PRO A 197 -13.36 -2.85 -21.10
N ASP A 198 -14.35 -3.11 -21.93
CA ASP A 198 -15.20 -2.07 -22.53
C ASP A 198 -16.16 -1.48 -21.46
N ALA A 199 -16.70 -2.33 -20.58
CA ALA A 199 -17.48 -1.89 -19.42
C ALA A 199 -16.64 -1.02 -18.49
N LEU A 200 -15.38 -1.40 -18.23
CA LEU A 200 -14.46 -0.64 -17.40
C LEU A 200 -14.17 0.74 -18.00
N VAL A 201 -13.87 0.82 -19.29
CA VAL A 201 -13.68 2.09 -20.02
C VAL A 201 -14.91 2.99 -19.90
N SER A 202 -16.12 2.42 -20.09
CA SER A 202 -17.37 3.18 -20.02
C SER A 202 -17.59 3.78 -18.62
N VAL A 203 -17.44 2.98 -17.56
CA VAL A 203 -17.64 3.45 -16.18
C VAL A 203 -16.58 4.47 -15.74
N VAL A 204 -15.33 4.29 -16.16
CA VAL A 204 -14.26 5.27 -15.93
C VAL A 204 -14.57 6.60 -16.60
N LYS A 205 -15.08 6.56 -17.84
CA LYS A 205 -15.49 7.76 -18.57
C LYS A 205 -16.63 8.52 -17.88
N GLU A 206 -17.61 7.81 -17.31
CA GLU A 206 -18.69 8.39 -16.52
C GLU A 206 -18.19 9.11 -15.24
N ARG A 207 -17.03 8.70 -14.73
CA ARG A 207 -16.35 9.35 -13.60
C ARG A 207 -15.46 10.51 -14.00
N GLY A 208 -15.47 10.90 -15.29
CA GLY A 208 -14.71 12.05 -15.80
C GLY A 208 -13.26 11.75 -16.18
N PHE A 209 -12.85 10.48 -16.21
CA PHE A 209 -11.53 10.06 -16.64
C PHE A 209 -11.59 9.36 -17.99
N THR A 210 -10.46 9.37 -18.71
CA THR A 210 -10.36 8.68 -20.00
C THR A 210 -9.25 7.63 -19.90
N VAL A 211 -9.63 6.39 -20.16
CA VAL A 211 -8.70 5.27 -20.30
C VAL A 211 -8.96 4.58 -21.62
N SER A 212 -7.91 4.07 -22.24
CA SER A 212 -8.04 3.26 -23.45
C SER A 212 -8.41 1.82 -23.10
N ARG A 213 -8.93 1.10 -24.10
CA ARG A 213 -9.19 -0.33 -23.96
C ARG A 213 -7.91 -1.12 -23.65
N GLU A 214 -6.75 -0.69 -24.19
CA GLU A 214 -5.46 -1.32 -23.94
C GLU A 214 -5.02 -1.13 -22.47
N GLU A 215 -5.20 0.06 -21.92
CA GLU A 215 -4.92 0.34 -20.51
C GLU A 215 -5.82 -0.50 -19.59
N ALA A 216 -7.09 -0.62 -19.92
CA ALA A 216 -8.03 -1.48 -19.20
C ALA A 216 -7.62 -2.96 -19.26
N LEU A 217 -7.16 -3.46 -20.40
CA LEU A 217 -6.64 -4.82 -20.55
C LEU A 217 -5.36 -5.04 -19.73
N LYS A 218 -4.40 -4.11 -19.76
CA LYS A 218 -3.18 -4.18 -18.95
C LYS A 218 -3.52 -4.19 -17.46
N PHE A 219 -4.43 -3.33 -17.02
CA PHE A 219 -4.90 -3.28 -15.65
C PHE A 219 -5.52 -4.60 -15.20
N LEU A 220 -6.44 -5.16 -15.99
CA LEU A 220 -7.08 -6.45 -15.69
C LEU A 220 -6.08 -7.62 -15.69
N GLY A 221 -5.07 -7.58 -16.55
CA GLY A 221 -3.99 -8.56 -16.57
C GLY A 221 -3.00 -8.43 -15.41
N ALA A 222 -2.81 -7.23 -14.88
CA ALA A 222 -1.96 -6.97 -13.71
C ALA A 222 -2.65 -7.34 -12.38
N ILE A 223 -3.98 -7.31 -12.33
CA ILE A 223 -4.72 -7.87 -11.21
C ILE A 223 -4.48 -9.38 -11.24
N LYS A 224 -3.64 -9.89 -10.33
CA LYS A 224 -3.54 -11.31 -10.06
C LYS A 224 -4.94 -11.74 -9.63
N THR A 225 -5.75 -12.24 -10.56
CA THR A 225 -6.92 -13.01 -10.20
C THR A 225 -6.41 -14.13 -9.29
N PRO A 226 -6.93 -14.27 -8.06
CA PRO A 226 -6.68 -15.51 -7.34
C PRO A 226 -7.00 -16.64 -8.34
N PRO A 227 -6.17 -17.69 -8.42
CA PRO A 227 -6.49 -18.81 -9.31
C PRO A 227 -7.96 -19.15 -9.08
N PRO A 228 -8.73 -19.45 -10.14
CA PRO A 228 -10.11 -19.89 -9.96
C PRO A 228 -10.06 -20.97 -8.88
N PRO A 229 -11.00 -20.94 -7.92
CA PRO A 229 -11.04 -21.98 -6.92
C PRO A 229 -10.91 -23.30 -7.66
N PRO A 230 -10.07 -24.26 -7.19
CA PRO A 230 -9.92 -25.54 -7.85
C PRO A 230 -11.32 -26.04 -8.16
N PRO A 231 -11.55 -26.64 -9.35
CA PRO A 231 -12.84 -27.20 -9.65
C PRO A 231 -13.23 -28.07 -8.43
N PRO A 232 -14.48 -27.98 -7.97
CA PRO A 232 -14.91 -28.82 -6.86
C PRO A 232 -14.43 -30.25 -7.21
N PRO A 233 -13.82 -30.96 -6.25
CA PRO A 233 -13.39 -32.32 -6.51
C PRO A 233 -14.54 -33.04 -7.19
N PRO A 234 -14.29 -33.91 -8.20
CA PRO A 234 -15.34 -34.65 -8.84
C PRO A 234 -16.19 -35.19 -7.70
N VAL A 235 -17.49 -34.91 -7.73
CA VAL A 235 -18.41 -35.41 -6.74
C VAL A 235 -18.27 -36.92 -6.92
N ASP A 236 -17.55 -37.56 -5.99
CA ASP A 236 -17.53 -38.99 -5.91
C ASP A 236 -18.95 -39.33 -5.44
N ASP A 237 -19.78 -39.83 -6.35
CA ASP A 237 -21.16 -40.25 -6.06
C ASP A 237 -21.23 -41.43 -5.05
N ARG A 238 -20.12 -41.74 -4.40
CA ARG A 238 -20.10 -42.52 -3.19
C ARG A 238 -20.50 -41.58 -2.06
N GLU A 239 -21.77 -41.71 -1.65
CA GLU A 239 -22.22 -41.19 -0.37
C GLU A 239 -21.23 -41.64 0.71
N ASP A 240 -20.34 -40.73 1.16
CA ASP A 240 -19.58 -40.94 2.38
C ASP A 240 -20.57 -40.92 3.55
N VAL A 241 -21.22 -42.04 3.74
CA VAL A 241 -22.02 -42.30 4.93
C VAL A 241 -21.03 -42.44 6.09
N VAL A 242 -20.76 -41.32 6.76
CA VAL A 242 -19.99 -41.33 8.01
C VAL A 242 -20.91 -41.95 9.08
N ASN A 243 -20.69 -43.21 9.38
CA ASN A 243 -21.30 -43.84 10.55
C ASN A 243 -20.74 -43.15 11.79
N LEU A 244 -21.60 -42.41 12.52
CA LEU A 244 -21.24 -41.81 13.81
C LEU A 244 -21.00 -42.92 14.82
N ASP A 245 -19.76 -43.12 15.17
CA ASP A 245 -19.38 -44.01 16.26
C ASP A 245 -19.55 -43.26 17.59
N ALA A 246 -20.52 -43.69 18.39
CA ALA A 246 -20.84 -43.12 19.68
C ALA A 246 -19.64 -43.18 20.66
N ASP A 247 -18.67 -44.05 20.39
CA ASP A 247 -17.48 -44.26 21.27
C ASP A 247 -16.32 -43.31 20.96
N ARG A 248 -16.47 -42.35 20.02
CA ARG A 248 -15.46 -41.33 19.70
C ARG A 248 -16.01 -39.89 19.77
N PRO A 249 -16.31 -39.40 20.97
CA PRO A 249 -16.74 -38.02 21.15
C PRO A 249 -15.62 -37.06 20.69
N GLY A 250 -15.92 -36.19 19.74
CA GLY A 250 -15.00 -35.18 19.21
C GLY A 250 -14.47 -35.39 17.81
N SER A 251 -14.81 -36.52 17.14
CA SER A 251 -14.45 -36.76 15.74
C SER A 251 -15.08 -35.78 14.74
N LEU A 252 -16.10 -35.05 15.17
CA LEU A 252 -16.83 -34.06 14.36
C LEU A 252 -16.43 -32.60 14.66
N LYS A 253 -15.40 -32.40 15.47
CA LYS A 253 -14.92 -31.05 15.81
C LYS A 253 -14.37 -30.39 14.53
N HIS A 254 -14.89 -29.20 14.20
CA HIS A 254 -14.56 -28.44 12.97
C HIS A 254 -15.20 -28.95 11.67
N THR A 255 -16.21 -29.82 11.70
CA THR A 255 -16.99 -30.20 10.53
C THR A 255 -18.31 -29.43 10.45
N SER A 256 -18.81 -29.20 9.23
CA SER A 256 -20.13 -28.64 8.96
C SER A 256 -21.02 -29.67 8.32
N VAL A 257 -22.30 -29.71 8.73
CA VAL A 257 -23.29 -30.56 8.09
C VAL A 257 -23.77 -29.89 6.83
N SER A 258 -23.48 -30.45 5.68
CA SER A 258 -24.03 -30.00 4.38
C SER A 258 -25.39 -30.61 4.08
N GLN A 259 -25.61 -31.85 4.50
CA GLN A 259 -26.88 -32.54 4.37
C GLN A 259 -26.94 -33.68 5.39
N ALA A 260 -28.00 -33.76 6.18
CA ALA A 260 -28.24 -34.84 7.12
C ALA A 260 -29.74 -35.12 7.22
N THR A 261 -30.09 -36.38 7.51
CA THR A 261 -31.48 -36.78 7.79
C THR A 261 -31.52 -37.55 9.09
N PHE A 262 -32.54 -37.29 9.91
CA PHE A 262 -32.85 -38.06 11.08
C PHE A 262 -34.29 -38.56 10.98
N GLY A 263 -34.47 -39.90 10.95
CA GLY A 263 -35.78 -40.47 10.80
C GLY A 263 -36.57 -39.98 9.56
N ASN A 264 -35.94 -39.85 8.41
CA ASN A 264 -36.47 -39.30 7.16
C ASN A 264 -36.76 -37.77 7.17
N ARG A 265 -36.35 -37.03 8.18
CA ARG A 265 -36.45 -35.58 8.19
C ARG A 265 -35.10 -34.91 7.92
N PRO A 266 -35.02 -33.95 7.00
CA PRO A 266 -33.77 -33.24 6.74
C PRO A 266 -33.37 -32.36 7.91
N VAL A 267 -32.09 -32.38 8.30
CA VAL A 267 -31.53 -31.64 9.40
C VAL A 267 -30.42 -30.71 8.86
N GLY A 268 -30.52 -29.40 9.08
CA GLY A 268 -29.67 -28.41 8.43
C GLY A 268 -28.41 -28.05 9.21
N ASN A 269 -28.21 -28.50 10.46
CA ASN A 269 -27.02 -28.23 11.24
C ASN A 269 -26.85 -29.22 12.41
N TRP A 270 -25.64 -29.28 12.98
CA TRP A 270 -25.30 -30.17 14.09
C TRP A 270 -26.18 -29.97 15.34
N SER A 271 -26.58 -28.75 15.65
CA SER A 271 -27.41 -28.44 16.81
C SER A 271 -28.85 -28.99 16.64
N ALA A 272 -29.37 -29.02 15.43
CA ALA A 272 -30.66 -29.62 15.12
C ALA A 272 -30.59 -31.14 15.18
N LEU A 273 -29.52 -31.75 14.66
CA LEU A 273 -29.27 -33.18 14.72
C LEU A 273 -29.22 -33.70 16.17
N VAL A 274 -28.49 -32.98 17.05
CA VAL A 274 -28.38 -33.36 18.48
C VAL A 274 -29.71 -33.16 19.23
N ARG A 275 -30.51 -32.18 18.84
CA ARG A 275 -31.78 -31.89 19.51
C ARG A 275 -32.89 -32.88 19.15
N GLU A 276 -32.85 -33.46 17.94
CA GLU A 276 -33.81 -34.45 17.46
C GLU A 276 -33.37 -35.91 17.72
N GLY A 277 -32.09 -36.13 18.05
CA GLY A 277 -31.50 -37.45 18.33
C GLY A 277 -31.35 -37.81 19.83
N LEU A 278 -31.70 -36.88 20.72
CA LEU A 278 -31.85 -37.09 22.18
C LEU A 278 -33.30 -36.99 22.57
#